data_f0f708be2874c300e45b8aeac2333b79
#
_entry.id   f0f708be2874c300e45b8aeac2333b79
#
_cell.length_a   1.000
_cell.length_b   1.000
_cell.length_c   1.000
_cell.angle_alpha   90.00
_cell.angle_beta   90.00
_cell.angle_gamma   90.00
#
_symmetry.space_group_name_H-M   'P 1'
#
loop_
_entity.id
_entity.type
_entity.pdbx_description
1 polymer ?
#
loop_
_entity_poly.entity_id
_entity_poly.type
_entity_poly.pdbx_seq_one_letter_code
_entity_poly.pdbx_strand_id
1 'polypeptide(L)'
;MDEIFEYYDAHPELKDKNLVRFAVSLTNGVDQRSSEPLGIERLTEAQWGMAGLERMAPLNMIKQKGVPFHIEGSGPSNPLRKIQQAVTRKDRDGRVIAANQAITRKEAFLALTRWPARFIGDTQLGSIQPGMLADLVIFNGDIMETPIEDLANLNAIFTMVGGKVAFEAPGL
;
A
#
# COMPACT_ATOMS: atom_id res chain seq x y z
N MET A 1 11.80 -15.39 3.16
CA MET A 1 11.96 -14.10 2.43
C MET A 1 13.39 -13.86 1.99
N ASP A 2 14.36 -14.08 2.85
CA ASP A 2 15.77 -13.88 2.52
C ASP A 2 16.21 -14.76 1.34
N GLU A 3 15.84 -16.04 1.32
CA GLU A 3 16.09 -16.96 0.20
C GLU A 3 15.51 -16.47 -1.15
N ILE A 4 14.31 -15.85 -1.10
CA ILE A 4 13.69 -15.28 -2.30
C ILE A 4 14.51 -14.08 -2.81
N PHE A 5 14.99 -13.24 -1.90
CA PHE A 5 15.80 -12.10 -2.28
C PHE A 5 17.22 -12.51 -2.72
N GLU A 6 17.81 -13.53 -2.09
CA GLU A 6 19.08 -14.11 -2.54
C GLU A 6 18.95 -14.67 -3.96
N TYR A 7 17.88 -15.41 -4.22
CA TYR A 7 17.59 -15.91 -5.57
C TYR A 7 17.39 -14.76 -6.57
N TYR A 8 16.62 -13.74 -6.20
CA TYR A 8 16.38 -12.57 -7.04
C TYR A 8 17.66 -11.78 -7.34
N ASP A 9 18.55 -11.64 -6.37
CA ASP A 9 19.84 -10.96 -6.56
C ASP A 9 20.79 -11.78 -7.45
N ALA A 10 20.73 -13.12 -7.37
CA ALA A 10 21.51 -14.02 -8.21
C ALA A 10 21.02 -14.10 -9.68
N HIS A 11 19.80 -13.59 -9.97
CA HIS A 11 19.15 -13.69 -11.27
C HIS A 11 18.71 -12.29 -11.79
N PRO A 12 19.65 -11.43 -12.22
CA PRO A 12 19.34 -10.07 -12.66
C PRO A 12 18.36 -10.02 -13.84
N GLU A 13 18.29 -11.06 -14.66
CA GLU A 13 17.33 -11.18 -15.74
C GLU A 13 15.86 -11.18 -15.29
N LEU A 14 15.60 -11.53 -14.03
CA LEU A 14 14.25 -11.45 -13.44
C LEU A 14 13.85 -10.00 -13.17
N LYS A 15 14.83 -9.14 -12.85
CA LYS A 15 14.61 -7.70 -12.63
C LYS A 15 14.19 -7.03 -13.94
N ASP A 16 14.91 -7.29 -15.02
CA ASP A 16 14.65 -6.71 -16.33
C ASP A 16 13.30 -7.11 -16.89
N LYS A 17 12.88 -8.35 -16.65
CA LYS A 17 11.60 -8.88 -17.12
C LYS A 17 10.43 -8.57 -16.18
N ASN A 18 10.67 -7.94 -15.05
CA ASN A 18 9.63 -7.68 -14.04
C ASN A 18 8.83 -8.94 -13.64
N LEU A 19 9.52 -10.08 -13.54
CA LEU A 19 8.89 -11.39 -13.31
C LEU A 19 8.59 -11.66 -11.84
N VAL A 20 9.34 -11.04 -10.92
CA VAL A 20 9.09 -11.16 -9.47
C VAL A 20 8.33 -9.93 -8.98
N ARG A 21 7.20 -10.17 -8.33
CA ARG A 21 6.27 -9.14 -7.87
C ARG A 21 5.70 -9.53 -6.52
N PHE A 22 5.44 -8.55 -5.66
CA PHE A 22 4.85 -8.78 -4.34
C PHE A 22 3.52 -8.05 -4.18
N ALA A 23 2.52 -8.78 -3.71
CA ALA A 23 1.31 -8.21 -3.11
C ALA A 23 1.51 -8.18 -1.59
N VAL A 24 1.49 -7.00 -1.00
CA VAL A 24 1.76 -6.83 0.43
C VAL A 24 0.48 -6.43 1.13
N SER A 25 -0.04 -7.33 1.97
CA SER A 25 -1.21 -7.03 2.79
C SER A 25 -0.79 -6.30 4.08
N LEU A 26 -1.35 -5.13 4.29
CA LEU A 26 -1.28 -4.43 5.58
C LEU A 26 -2.39 -4.88 6.55
N THR A 27 -3.40 -5.59 6.04
CA THR A 27 -4.56 -6.02 6.83
C THR A 27 -4.21 -7.03 7.90
N ASN A 28 -3.17 -7.82 7.69
CA ASN A 28 -2.76 -8.87 8.63
C ASN A 28 -1.89 -8.37 9.79
N GLY A 29 -1.58 -7.09 9.85
CA GLY A 29 -0.74 -6.53 10.91
C GLY A 29 -1.21 -5.18 11.44
N VAL A 30 -2.08 -4.49 10.71
CA VAL A 30 -2.40 -3.08 10.99
C VAL A 30 -3.89 -2.77 10.81
N ASP A 31 -4.75 -3.73 10.43
CA ASP A 31 -6.17 -3.44 10.20
C ASP A 31 -7.05 -3.79 11.41
N GLN A 32 -8.06 -2.92 11.59
CA GLN A 32 -9.03 -2.89 12.69
C GLN A 32 -10.09 -4.00 12.68
N ARG A 33 -9.98 -5.02 11.82
CA ARG A 33 -11.06 -5.98 11.60
C ARG A 33 -10.88 -7.34 12.23
N SER A 34 -9.75 -7.64 12.85
CA SER A 34 -9.70 -8.87 13.61
C SER A 34 -10.55 -8.71 14.86
N SER A 35 -11.68 -9.38 14.89
CA SER A 35 -12.49 -9.60 16.11
C SER A 35 -11.73 -10.41 17.18
N GLU A 36 -10.49 -10.75 16.88
CA GLU A 36 -9.58 -11.43 17.79
C GLU A 36 -9.11 -10.47 18.88
N PRO A 37 -9.17 -10.87 20.16
CA PRO A 37 -8.72 -10.05 21.29
C PRO A 37 -7.23 -9.67 21.22
N LEU A 38 -6.43 -10.49 20.51
CA LEU A 38 -5.04 -10.26 20.21
C LEU A 38 -4.92 -10.12 18.69
N GLY A 39 -4.51 -8.95 18.18
CA GLY A 39 -4.24 -8.76 16.78
C GLY A 39 -3.18 -9.73 16.26
N ILE A 40 -3.16 -9.99 14.95
CA ILE A 40 -2.17 -10.89 14.33
C ILE A 40 -0.74 -10.46 14.64
N GLU A 41 -0.48 -9.15 14.74
CA GLU A 41 0.81 -8.60 15.15
C GLU A 41 1.25 -9.10 16.53
N ARG A 42 0.34 -9.22 17.49
CA ARG A 42 0.66 -9.72 18.84
C ARG A 42 0.92 -11.22 18.84
N LEU A 43 0.16 -11.98 18.04
CA LEU A 43 0.43 -13.40 17.85
C LEU A 43 1.77 -13.63 17.16
N THR A 44 2.09 -12.85 16.15
CA THR A 44 3.36 -12.92 15.44
C THR A 44 4.53 -12.56 16.36
N GLU A 45 4.39 -11.51 17.18
CA GLU A 45 5.38 -11.12 18.17
C GLU A 45 5.60 -12.21 19.22
N ALA A 46 4.54 -12.85 19.71
CA ALA A 46 4.60 -13.94 20.66
C ALA A 46 5.28 -15.20 20.09
N GLN A 47 5.08 -15.48 18.81
CA GLN A 47 5.64 -16.66 18.15
C GLN A 47 7.07 -16.46 17.63
N TRP A 48 7.36 -15.29 17.06
CA TRP A 48 8.61 -15.04 16.33
C TRP A 48 9.35 -13.78 16.76
N GLY A 49 8.89 -13.12 17.82
CA GLY A 49 9.49 -11.89 18.34
C GLY A 49 9.43 -10.72 17.36
N MET A 50 10.24 -9.70 17.63
CA MET A 50 10.31 -8.49 16.79
C MET A 50 10.75 -8.80 15.34
N ALA A 51 11.62 -9.79 15.14
CA ALA A 51 12.05 -10.19 13.81
C ALA A 51 10.88 -10.71 12.94
N GLY A 52 9.90 -11.37 13.55
CA GLY A 52 8.67 -11.77 12.88
C GLY A 52 7.82 -10.57 12.46
N LEU A 53 7.69 -9.58 13.35
CA LEU A 53 6.96 -8.34 13.05
C LEU A 53 7.61 -7.53 11.91
N GLU A 54 8.93 -7.46 11.86
CA GLU A 54 9.65 -6.79 10.79
C GLU A 54 9.40 -7.42 9.41
N ARG A 55 9.11 -8.71 9.39
CA ARG A 55 8.77 -9.47 8.17
C ARG A 55 7.29 -9.45 7.82
N MET A 56 6.45 -8.94 8.72
CA MET A 56 5.06 -8.64 8.41
C MET A 56 4.97 -7.35 7.60
N ALA A 57 4.48 -7.43 6.37
CA ALA A 57 4.40 -6.30 5.46
C ALA A 57 5.75 -5.54 5.34
N PRO A 58 6.83 -6.17 4.83
CA PRO A 58 8.18 -5.63 4.80
C PRO A 58 8.38 -4.66 3.62
N LEU A 59 7.61 -3.57 3.59
CA LEU A 59 7.52 -2.63 2.48
C LEU A 59 8.88 -2.03 2.10
N ASN A 60 9.62 -1.54 3.11
CA ASN A 60 10.92 -0.91 2.87
C ASN A 60 11.97 -1.92 2.39
N MET A 61 11.95 -3.14 2.93
CA MET A 61 12.85 -4.21 2.48
C MET A 61 12.62 -4.54 1.00
N ILE A 62 11.37 -4.75 0.59
CA ILE A 62 11.02 -5.04 -0.81
C ILE A 62 11.41 -3.88 -1.72
N LYS A 63 11.12 -2.64 -1.28
CA LYS A 63 11.51 -1.42 -2.00
C LYS A 63 13.02 -1.33 -2.22
N GLN A 64 13.82 -1.59 -1.18
CA GLN A 64 15.29 -1.53 -1.27
C GLN A 64 15.85 -2.56 -2.25
N LYS A 65 15.19 -3.69 -2.44
CA LYS A 65 15.55 -4.68 -3.46
C LYS A 65 15.13 -4.29 -4.87
N GLY A 66 14.38 -3.18 -5.03
CA GLY A 66 13.89 -2.74 -6.33
C GLY A 66 12.81 -3.66 -6.92
N VAL A 67 12.21 -4.53 -6.10
CA VAL A 67 11.15 -5.45 -6.53
C VAL A 67 9.83 -4.70 -6.62
N PRO A 68 9.08 -4.81 -7.72
CA PRO A 68 7.76 -4.25 -7.83
C PRO A 68 6.80 -4.83 -6.79
N PHE A 69 6.06 -3.97 -6.11
CA PHE A 69 5.04 -4.39 -5.17
C PHE A 69 3.84 -3.45 -5.20
N HIS A 70 2.73 -3.92 -4.69
CA HIS A 70 1.58 -3.09 -4.37
C HIS A 70 1.08 -3.40 -2.96
N ILE A 71 0.35 -2.45 -2.39
CA ILE A 71 -0.33 -2.64 -1.11
C ILE A 71 -1.75 -3.13 -1.41
N GLU A 72 -2.06 -4.33 -0.95
CA GLU A 72 -3.40 -4.89 -1.04
C GLU A 72 -4.16 -4.80 0.28
N GLY A 73 -5.43 -5.16 0.25
CA GLY A 73 -6.26 -5.36 1.43
C GLY A 73 -7.58 -6.00 1.02
N SER A 74 -8.08 -6.90 1.85
CA SER A 74 -9.34 -7.59 1.63
C SER A 74 -10.54 -6.66 1.91
N GLY A 75 -11.50 -6.67 1.01
CA GLY A 75 -12.77 -5.97 1.16
C GLY A 75 -12.73 -4.45 0.96
N PRO A 76 -13.86 -3.77 1.15
CA PRO A 76 -13.96 -2.33 1.03
C PRO A 76 -13.13 -1.67 2.12
N SER A 77 -11.99 -1.14 1.75
CA SER A 77 -11.07 -0.46 2.66
C SER A 77 -10.75 0.94 2.16
N ASN A 78 -10.60 1.87 3.10
CA ASN A 78 -10.18 3.23 2.77
C ASN A 78 -8.72 3.22 2.28
N PRO A 79 -8.44 3.55 1.01
CA PRO A 79 -7.08 3.53 0.48
C PRO A 79 -6.16 4.53 1.17
N LEU A 80 -6.69 5.65 1.65
CA LEU A 80 -5.92 6.67 2.36
C LEU A 80 -5.46 6.16 3.74
N ARG A 81 -6.25 5.30 4.39
CA ARG A 81 -5.83 4.62 5.61
C ARG A 81 -4.63 3.69 5.36
N LYS A 82 -4.57 3.04 4.21
CA LYS A 82 -3.40 2.21 3.85
C LYS A 82 -2.14 3.05 3.67
N ILE A 83 -2.26 4.25 3.09
CA ILE A 83 -1.15 5.20 3.03
C ILE A 83 -0.70 5.58 4.44
N GLN A 84 -1.64 5.97 5.30
CA GLN A 84 -1.38 6.31 6.69
C GLN A 84 -0.64 5.18 7.42
N GLN A 85 -1.12 3.95 7.30
CA GLN A 85 -0.52 2.77 7.91
C GLN A 85 0.89 2.45 7.37
N ALA A 86 1.08 2.54 6.06
CA ALA A 86 2.38 2.30 5.43
C ALA A 86 3.45 3.31 5.89
N VAL A 87 3.04 4.55 6.17
CA VAL A 87 3.91 5.64 6.61
C VAL A 87 4.14 5.60 8.12
N THR A 88 3.07 5.49 8.93
CA THR A 88 3.17 5.56 10.39
C THR A 88 3.52 4.24 11.04
N ARG A 89 3.20 3.14 10.38
CA ARG A 89 3.32 1.79 10.93
C ARG A 89 2.55 1.58 12.23
N LYS A 90 1.58 2.45 12.53
CA LYS A 90 0.75 2.35 13.74
C LYS A 90 -0.35 1.30 13.55
N ASP A 91 -0.48 0.42 14.52
CA ASP A 91 -1.63 -0.45 14.66
C ASP A 91 -2.86 0.32 15.20
N ARG A 92 -3.97 -0.39 15.43
CA ARG A 92 -5.21 0.20 15.95
C ARG A 92 -5.07 0.82 17.34
N ASP A 93 -4.10 0.36 18.13
CA ASP A 93 -3.85 0.84 19.49
C ASP A 93 -2.81 1.97 19.50
N GLY A 94 -2.34 2.41 18.31
CA GLY A 94 -1.34 3.46 18.13
C GLY A 94 0.10 2.98 18.34
N ARG A 95 0.34 1.68 18.55
CA ARG A 95 1.68 1.12 18.68
C ARG A 95 2.35 1.08 17.32
N VAL A 96 3.60 1.49 17.24
CA VAL A 96 4.40 1.43 16.01
C VAL A 96 4.95 0.01 15.83
N ILE A 97 4.61 -0.62 14.70
CA ILE A 97 5.02 -1.99 14.35
C ILE A 97 6.08 -1.92 13.26
N ALA A 98 7.30 -2.41 13.56
CA ALA A 98 8.41 -2.48 12.60
C ALA A 98 8.65 -1.13 11.89
N ALA A 99 9.01 -0.08 12.64
CA ALA A 99 9.22 1.28 12.14
C ALA A 99 10.20 1.35 10.94
N ASN A 100 11.19 0.45 10.90
CA ASN A 100 12.17 0.32 9.83
C ASN A 100 11.54 -0.12 8.49
N GLN A 101 10.31 -0.61 8.49
CA GLN A 101 9.55 -0.98 7.30
C GLN A 101 8.64 0.14 6.78
N ALA A 102 8.66 1.32 7.41
CA ALA A 102 7.94 2.49 6.92
C ALA A 102 8.46 2.94 5.55
N ILE A 103 7.55 3.41 4.72
CA ILE A 103 7.86 4.05 3.43
C ILE A 103 7.33 5.47 3.43
N THR A 104 7.80 6.29 2.51
CA THR A 104 7.33 7.67 2.39
C THR A 104 5.87 7.72 1.90
N ARG A 105 5.17 8.82 2.17
CA ARG A 105 3.82 9.06 1.67
C ARG A 105 3.72 8.91 0.15
N LYS A 106 4.68 9.49 -0.58
CA LYS A 106 4.75 9.37 -2.03
C LYS A 106 4.87 7.93 -2.49
N GLU A 107 5.72 7.14 -1.86
CA GLU A 107 5.89 5.71 -2.17
C GLU A 107 4.62 4.91 -1.84
N ALA A 108 3.99 5.18 -0.70
CA ALA A 108 2.72 4.53 -0.34
C ALA A 108 1.60 4.88 -1.34
N PHE A 109 1.54 6.13 -1.80
CA PHE A 109 0.63 6.55 -2.85
C PHE A 109 0.90 5.82 -4.18
N LEU A 110 2.17 5.72 -4.59
CA LEU A 110 2.57 4.98 -5.79
C LEU A 110 2.26 3.48 -5.68
N ALA A 111 2.37 2.90 -4.49
CA ALA A 111 2.05 1.50 -4.23
C ALA A 111 0.54 1.19 -4.28
N LEU A 112 -0.31 2.22 -4.32
CA LEU A 112 -1.77 2.09 -4.51
C LEU A 112 -2.24 2.56 -5.90
N THR A 113 -1.36 3.12 -6.72
CA THR A 113 -1.73 3.68 -8.02
C THR A 113 -0.86 3.11 -9.14
N ARG A 114 0.32 3.66 -9.35
CA ARG A 114 1.18 3.33 -10.49
C ARG A 114 1.83 1.95 -10.41
N TRP A 115 2.23 1.52 -9.22
CA TRP A 115 2.88 0.23 -9.07
C TRP A 115 1.92 -0.95 -9.24
N PRO A 116 0.65 -0.91 -8.75
CA PRO A 116 -0.35 -1.92 -9.10
C PRO A 116 -0.58 -2.08 -10.60
N ALA A 117 -0.66 -0.98 -11.35
CA ALA A 117 -0.79 -1.05 -12.81
C ALA A 117 0.38 -1.80 -13.45
N ARG A 118 1.61 -1.50 -13.03
CA ARG A 118 2.80 -2.24 -13.45
C ARG A 118 2.79 -3.70 -13.00
N PHE A 119 2.28 -3.97 -11.80
CA PHE A 119 2.15 -5.32 -11.25
C PHE A 119 1.28 -6.21 -12.13
N ILE A 120 0.17 -5.69 -12.64
CA ILE A 120 -0.72 -6.42 -13.58
C ILE A 120 -0.25 -6.35 -15.05
N GLY A 121 0.77 -5.56 -15.33
CA GLY A 121 1.29 -5.38 -16.70
C GLY A 121 0.48 -4.39 -17.54
N ASP A 122 -0.39 -3.60 -16.93
CA ASP A 122 -1.16 -2.58 -17.63
C ASP A 122 -0.36 -1.29 -17.79
N THR A 123 -0.28 -0.80 -19.01
CA THR A 123 0.48 0.41 -19.37
C THR A 123 -0.41 1.65 -19.47
N GLN A 124 -1.73 1.51 -19.38
CA GLN A 124 -2.69 2.60 -19.52
C GLN A 124 -3.29 3.07 -18.19
N LEU A 125 -2.90 2.45 -17.06
CA LEU A 125 -3.40 2.77 -15.71
C LEU A 125 -2.34 3.41 -14.80
N GLY A 126 -2.79 4.02 -13.72
CA GLY A 126 -1.98 4.46 -12.59
C GLY A 126 -1.26 5.79 -12.77
N SER A 127 -1.57 6.56 -13.82
CA SER A 127 -1.00 7.90 -14.06
C SER A 127 -2.00 8.78 -14.80
N ILE A 128 -2.01 10.07 -14.51
CA ILE A 128 -2.78 11.08 -15.23
C ILE A 128 -1.88 11.68 -16.30
N GLN A 129 -1.95 11.13 -17.52
CA GLN A 129 -1.16 11.56 -18.68
C GLN A 129 -1.96 11.35 -19.97
N PRO A 130 -1.67 12.10 -21.04
CA PRO A 130 -2.28 11.86 -22.36
C PRO A 130 -2.06 10.41 -22.81
N GLY A 131 -3.15 9.77 -23.29
CA GLY A 131 -3.13 8.37 -23.74
C GLY A 131 -3.39 7.33 -22.64
N MET A 132 -3.48 7.74 -21.37
CA MET A 132 -3.88 6.87 -20.27
C MET A 132 -5.40 6.80 -20.15
N LEU A 133 -5.90 5.73 -19.53
CA LEU A 133 -7.31 5.65 -19.15
C LEU A 133 -7.64 6.75 -18.12
N ALA A 134 -8.78 7.37 -18.30
CA ALA A 134 -9.24 8.41 -17.38
C ALA A 134 -9.93 7.78 -16.15
N ASP A 135 -9.12 7.12 -15.34
CA ASP A 135 -9.46 6.55 -14.04
C ASP A 135 -8.88 7.46 -12.96
N LEU A 136 -9.72 8.25 -12.32
CA LEU A 136 -9.26 9.22 -11.33
C LEU A 136 -10.26 9.39 -10.18
N VAL A 137 -9.75 9.87 -9.07
CA VAL A 137 -10.52 10.26 -7.90
C VAL A 137 -10.05 11.63 -7.42
N ILE A 138 -11.00 12.48 -7.03
CA ILE A 138 -10.73 13.76 -6.38
C ILE A 138 -11.20 13.65 -4.94
N PHE A 139 -10.34 14.06 -4.01
CA PHE A 139 -10.65 14.13 -2.59
C PHE A 139 -10.92 15.56 -2.16
N ASN A 140 -11.62 15.75 -1.05
CA ASN A 140 -11.92 17.04 -0.45
C ASN A 140 -10.74 17.71 0.27
N GLY A 141 -9.51 17.25 0.02
CA GLY A 141 -8.27 17.80 0.56
C GLY A 141 -7.05 17.27 -0.16
N ASP A 142 -5.91 17.88 0.07
CA ASP A 142 -4.63 17.50 -0.55
C ASP A 142 -4.03 16.27 0.15
N ILE A 143 -3.89 15.18 -0.60
CA ILE A 143 -3.34 13.92 -0.10
C ILE A 143 -1.87 14.08 0.35
N MET A 144 -1.13 14.99 -0.27
CA MET A 144 0.30 15.15 0.03
C MET A 144 0.55 16.10 1.20
N GLU A 145 -0.33 17.09 1.42
CA GLU A 145 -0.17 18.13 2.44
C GLU A 145 -0.98 17.88 3.73
N THR A 146 -2.12 17.20 3.63
CA THR A 146 -2.94 16.87 4.82
C THR A 146 -2.09 16.14 5.87
N PRO A 147 -2.16 16.49 7.17
CA PRO A 147 -1.47 15.75 8.23
C PRO A 147 -1.73 14.26 8.13
N ILE A 148 -0.69 13.46 8.35
CA ILE A 148 -0.79 12.00 8.10
C ILE A 148 -1.86 11.34 8.95
N GLU A 149 -2.09 11.85 10.15
CA GLU A 149 -3.11 11.37 11.09
C GLU A 149 -4.54 11.64 10.58
N ASP A 150 -4.72 12.69 9.79
CA ASP A 150 -6.03 13.11 9.27
C ASP A 150 -6.29 12.57 7.85
N LEU A 151 -5.30 11.98 7.23
CA LEU A 151 -5.38 11.55 5.83
C LEU A 151 -6.57 10.61 5.57
N ALA A 152 -6.84 9.70 6.49
CA ALA A 152 -7.94 8.74 6.37
C ALA A 152 -9.35 9.39 6.53
N ASN A 153 -9.43 10.66 6.93
CA ASN A 153 -10.67 11.41 7.07
C ASN A 153 -11.09 12.12 5.76
N LEU A 154 -10.19 12.20 4.78
CA LEU A 154 -10.54 12.74 3.47
C LEU A 154 -11.55 11.83 2.78
N ASN A 155 -12.50 12.47 2.10
CA ASN A 155 -13.55 11.80 1.34
C ASN A 155 -13.38 12.03 -0.16
N ALA A 156 -13.65 11.01 -0.95
CA ALA A 156 -13.78 11.18 -2.39
C ALA A 156 -15.00 12.07 -2.66
N ILE A 157 -14.81 13.12 -3.45
CA ILE A 157 -15.87 14.03 -3.91
C ILE A 157 -16.21 13.82 -5.38
N PHE A 158 -15.31 13.19 -6.13
CA PHE A 158 -15.53 12.84 -7.52
C PHE A 158 -14.74 11.57 -7.87
N THR A 159 -15.33 10.69 -8.66
CA THR A 159 -14.66 9.50 -9.20
C THR A 159 -15.04 9.31 -10.66
N MET A 160 -14.05 9.06 -11.50
CA MET A 160 -14.20 8.73 -12.90
C MET A 160 -13.54 7.39 -13.22
N VAL A 161 -14.18 6.59 -14.06
CA VAL A 161 -13.66 5.30 -14.52
C VAL A 161 -13.86 5.21 -16.04
N GLY A 162 -12.78 4.99 -16.77
CA GLY A 162 -12.80 4.94 -18.22
C GLY A 162 -13.38 6.18 -18.88
N GLY A 163 -13.14 7.35 -18.28
CA GLY A 163 -13.68 8.64 -18.76
C GLY A 163 -15.16 8.89 -18.45
N LYS A 164 -15.80 8.01 -17.68
CA LYS A 164 -17.21 8.18 -17.26
C LYS A 164 -17.28 8.48 -15.77
N VAL A 165 -18.11 9.46 -15.41
CA VAL A 165 -18.36 9.78 -14.00
C VAL A 165 -19.03 8.59 -13.32
N ALA A 166 -18.39 8.06 -12.30
CA ALA A 166 -18.90 6.96 -11.47
C ALA A 166 -19.48 7.46 -10.15
N PHE A 167 -18.98 8.59 -9.64
CA PHE A 167 -19.46 9.21 -8.42
C PHE A 167 -19.19 10.72 -8.45
N GLU A 168 -20.14 11.50 -7.97
CA GLU A 168 -20.05 12.93 -7.74
C GLU A 168 -20.79 13.28 -6.45
N ALA A 169 -20.13 14.00 -5.56
CA ALA A 169 -20.73 14.42 -4.30
C ALA A 169 -21.78 15.51 -4.54
N PRO A 170 -22.89 15.55 -3.79
CA PRO A 170 -23.88 16.58 -3.91
C PRO A 170 -23.29 17.98 -3.70
N GLY A 171 -23.52 18.89 -4.65
CA GLY A 171 -23.09 20.29 -4.58
C GLY A 171 -21.65 20.56 -5.03
N LEU A 172 -21.06 19.63 -5.77
CA LEU A 172 -19.77 19.86 -6.43
C LEU A 172 -19.94 20.79 -7.65
#